data_c688c77c37a1642a39a62100171bd150
#
_entry.id   c688c77c37a1642a39a62100171bd150
#
_cell.length_a   1.000
_cell.length_b   1.000
_cell.length_c   1.000
_cell.angle_alpha   90.00
_cell.angle_beta   90.00
_cell.angle_gamma   90.00
#
_symmetry.space_group_name_H-M   'P 1'
#
loop_
_entity.id
_entity.type
_entity.pdbx_description
1 polymer ?
#
loop_
_entity_poly.entity_id
_entity_poly.type
_entity_poly.pdbx_seq_one_letter_code
_entity_poly.pdbx_strand_id
1 'polypeptide(L)'
;MTRIWQRIKKIFWLLFLAAFVFLAMPRSELEPGDLVEQVRAFTRDLEFDYTSWGLEAALVKFGQIGLGSTDYLPADLQSAVVVDYIRIVARIQRLNYEIGLIFSDPEIEDPQAASAELRQELEQFSEVRGRAAPLVEAILQNQLNTIAAEMGLARLGQTLPPVLYHSTELPQALVISPRDVIRQDANILLVPLTVDQQVALEDQIEAQLDYATLIVNIGGVGMYPTMVMQTSNLNWLAEVIAHEWAHNVLTLRPLGASY
;
A
#
# COMPACT_ATOMS: atom_id res chain seq x y z
N MET A 1 -39.20 10.97 33.19
CA MET A 1 -38.31 9.87 33.65
C MET A 1 -37.56 9.17 32.50
N THR A 2 -38.12 9.05 31.30
CA THR A 2 -37.51 8.30 30.16
C THR A 2 -36.23 8.90 29.58
N ARG A 3 -36.08 10.23 29.50
CA ARG A 3 -34.88 10.89 28.92
C ARG A 3 -33.62 10.76 29.81
N ILE A 4 -33.78 10.78 31.13
CA ILE A 4 -32.68 10.63 32.10
C ILE A 4 -32.17 9.17 32.02
N TRP A 5 -33.06 8.20 31.99
CA TRP A 5 -32.73 6.79 31.88
C TRP A 5 -31.97 6.46 30.56
N GLN A 6 -32.34 7.08 29.47
CA GLN A 6 -31.64 6.91 28.18
C GLN A 6 -30.23 7.53 28.21
N ARG A 7 -30.04 8.66 28.89
CA ARG A 7 -28.71 9.28 29.09
C ARG A 7 -27.81 8.39 29.96
N ILE A 8 -28.33 7.85 31.04
CA ILE A 8 -27.61 6.95 31.94
C ILE A 8 -27.18 5.68 31.16
N LYS A 9 -28.07 5.12 30.35
CA LYS A 9 -27.77 3.96 29.52
C LYS A 9 -26.68 4.23 28.48
N LYS A 10 -26.68 5.41 27.85
CA LYS A 10 -25.63 5.83 26.92
C LYS A 10 -24.28 6.01 27.61
N ILE A 11 -24.26 6.64 28.77
CA ILE A 11 -23.04 6.84 29.57
C ILE A 11 -22.49 5.47 30.00
N PHE A 12 -23.34 4.57 30.46
CA PHE A 12 -22.93 3.22 30.84
C PHE A 12 -22.28 2.47 29.67
N TRP A 13 -22.90 2.51 28.46
CA TRP A 13 -22.34 1.86 27.29
C TRP A 13 -21.03 2.50 26.82
N LEU A 14 -20.89 3.81 26.92
CA LEU A 14 -19.62 4.51 26.62
C LEU A 14 -18.51 4.12 27.59
N LEU A 15 -18.82 4.05 28.89
CA LEU A 15 -17.87 3.61 29.92
C LEU A 15 -17.52 2.13 29.76
N PHE A 16 -18.49 1.29 29.41
CA PHE A 16 -18.27 -0.12 29.13
C PHE A 16 -17.37 -0.30 27.92
N LEU A 17 -17.62 0.43 26.82
CA LEU A 17 -16.78 0.42 25.63
C LEU A 17 -15.37 0.92 25.93
N ALA A 18 -15.23 2.00 26.67
CA ALA A 18 -13.92 2.52 27.07
C ALA A 18 -13.15 1.52 27.96
N ALA A 19 -13.82 0.88 28.92
CA ALA A 19 -13.23 -0.16 29.76
C ALA A 19 -12.87 -1.41 28.92
N PHE A 20 -13.72 -1.80 27.99
CA PHE A 20 -13.43 -2.92 27.08
C PHE A 20 -12.21 -2.64 26.20
N VAL A 21 -12.14 -1.45 25.60
CA VAL A 21 -10.97 -1.02 24.80
C VAL A 21 -9.71 -1.01 25.68
N PHE A 22 -9.78 -0.45 26.88
CA PHE A 22 -8.66 -0.41 27.83
C PHE A 22 -8.19 -1.82 28.25
N LEU A 23 -9.12 -2.75 28.48
CA LEU A 23 -8.80 -4.13 28.86
C LEU A 23 -8.36 -4.98 27.65
N ALA A 24 -8.83 -4.65 26.44
CA ALA A 24 -8.45 -5.32 25.21
C ALA A 24 -7.12 -4.79 24.64
N MET A 25 -6.65 -3.62 25.08
CA MET A 25 -5.30 -3.15 24.74
C MET A 25 -4.26 -4.09 25.42
N PRO A 26 -3.43 -4.80 24.64
CA PRO A 26 -2.34 -5.55 25.20
C PRO A 26 -1.47 -4.59 26.01
N ARG A 27 -1.01 -5.02 27.19
CA ARG A 27 -0.05 -4.24 27.95
C ARG A 27 1.20 -4.11 27.09
N SER A 28 1.54 -2.89 26.70
CA SER A 28 2.77 -2.58 25.97
C SER A 28 3.96 -2.62 26.95
N GLU A 29 4.25 -3.79 27.48
CA GLU A 29 5.52 -4.06 28.14
C GLU A 29 6.46 -4.52 27.02
N LEU A 30 7.40 -3.66 26.66
CA LEU A 30 8.49 -4.03 25.75
C LEU A 30 9.29 -5.13 26.44
N GLU A 31 9.40 -6.29 25.82
CA GLU A 31 10.30 -7.34 26.31
C GLU A 31 11.75 -6.83 26.22
N PRO A 32 12.54 -6.95 27.30
CA PRO A 32 13.94 -6.57 27.24
C PRO A 32 14.65 -7.39 26.16
N GLY A 33 15.18 -6.71 25.14
CA GLY A 33 15.85 -7.36 24.00
C GLY A 33 14.96 -7.62 22.80
N ASP A 34 13.74 -7.09 22.74
CA ASP A 34 12.89 -7.14 21.54
C ASP A 34 13.66 -6.60 20.33
N LEU A 35 13.87 -7.46 19.33
CA LEU A 35 14.62 -7.12 18.12
C LEU A 35 13.98 -5.95 17.37
N VAL A 36 12.65 -5.95 17.25
CA VAL A 36 11.92 -4.90 16.51
C VAL A 36 12.15 -3.54 17.15
N GLU A 37 12.11 -3.45 18.49
CA GLU A 37 12.37 -2.19 19.18
C GLU A 37 13.84 -1.76 19.13
N GLN A 38 14.78 -2.70 19.10
CA GLN A 38 16.19 -2.39 18.87
C GLN A 38 16.41 -1.78 17.49
N VAL A 39 15.78 -2.36 16.46
CA VAL A 39 15.85 -1.84 15.08
C VAL A 39 15.11 -0.51 14.96
N ARG A 40 14.00 -0.34 15.65
CA ARG A 40 13.25 0.93 15.68
C ARG A 40 14.04 2.11 16.23
N ALA A 41 15.10 1.87 16.99
CA ALA A 41 16.01 2.93 17.39
C ALA A 41 16.69 3.63 16.19
N PHE A 42 16.80 2.93 15.04
CA PHE A 42 17.39 3.44 13.80
C PHE A 42 16.33 3.86 12.76
N THR A 43 15.13 3.28 12.80
CA THR A 43 14.14 3.41 11.73
C THR A 43 12.95 4.28 12.07
N ARG A 44 12.76 4.71 13.31
CA ARG A 44 11.54 5.37 13.81
C ARG A 44 11.07 6.57 12.98
N ASP A 45 12.00 7.39 12.50
CA ASP A 45 11.70 8.56 11.66
C ASP A 45 11.55 8.21 10.16
N LEU A 46 11.84 6.96 9.81
CA LEU A 46 11.81 6.43 8.44
C LEU A 46 10.68 5.41 8.25
N GLU A 47 9.96 5.05 9.31
CA GLU A 47 8.88 4.07 9.23
C GLU A 47 7.70 4.62 8.44
N PHE A 48 7.08 3.73 7.65
CA PHE A 48 5.90 4.07 6.85
C PHE A 48 4.67 4.26 7.76
N ASP A 49 3.98 5.40 7.62
CA ASP A 49 2.75 5.67 8.38
C ASP A 49 1.52 4.99 7.76
N TYR A 50 1.28 3.76 8.20
CA TYR A 50 0.10 2.97 7.80
C TYR A 50 -1.23 3.64 8.12
N THR A 51 -1.29 4.37 9.23
CA THR A 51 -2.56 4.93 9.73
C THR A 51 -3.02 6.07 8.85
N SER A 52 -2.12 7.00 8.56
CA SER A 52 -2.41 8.13 7.68
C SER A 52 -2.74 7.66 6.27
N TRP A 53 -1.90 6.78 5.71
CA TRP A 53 -2.15 6.23 4.38
C TRP A 53 -3.50 5.49 4.29
N GLY A 54 -3.78 4.62 5.26
CA GLY A 54 -5.02 3.82 5.29
C GLY A 54 -6.27 4.68 5.37
N LEU A 55 -6.23 5.78 6.13
CA LEU A 55 -7.33 6.72 6.22
C LEU A 55 -7.56 7.46 4.88
N GLU A 56 -6.50 7.96 4.25
CA GLU A 56 -6.57 8.63 2.95
C GLU A 56 -7.11 7.69 1.87
N ALA A 57 -6.56 6.47 1.78
CA ALA A 57 -7.02 5.46 0.83
C ALA A 57 -8.48 5.08 1.04
N ALA A 58 -8.93 4.92 2.30
CA ALA A 58 -10.32 4.65 2.62
C ALA A 58 -11.25 5.79 2.18
N LEU A 59 -10.88 7.04 2.41
CA LEU A 59 -11.67 8.20 1.97
C LEU A 59 -11.83 8.24 0.45
N VAL A 60 -10.75 7.97 -0.31
CA VAL A 60 -10.81 7.85 -1.78
C VAL A 60 -11.78 6.75 -2.20
N LYS A 61 -11.72 5.57 -1.54
CA LYS A 61 -12.61 4.44 -1.86
C LYS A 61 -14.07 4.70 -1.53
N PHE A 62 -14.35 5.35 -0.41
CA PHE A 62 -15.72 5.77 -0.09
C PHE A 62 -16.30 6.73 -1.15
N GLY A 63 -15.49 7.67 -1.64
CA GLY A 63 -15.88 8.54 -2.75
C GLY A 63 -16.18 7.76 -4.04
N GLN A 64 -15.37 6.77 -4.39
CA GLN A 64 -15.56 5.92 -5.58
C GLN A 64 -16.85 5.08 -5.49
N ILE A 65 -17.11 4.43 -4.36
CA ILE A 65 -18.31 3.62 -4.13
C ILE A 65 -19.58 4.50 -4.19
N GLY A 66 -19.52 5.70 -3.62
CA GLY A 66 -20.66 6.61 -3.59
C GLY A 66 -21.07 7.15 -4.97
N LEU A 67 -20.16 7.17 -5.94
CA LEU A 67 -20.42 7.68 -7.28
C LEU A 67 -20.97 6.63 -8.26
N GLY A 68 -20.84 5.31 -7.97
CA GLY A 68 -21.29 4.22 -8.85
C GLY A 68 -20.76 4.33 -10.29
N SER A 69 -19.58 4.90 -10.47
CA SER A 69 -19.07 5.39 -11.75
C SER A 69 -18.85 4.31 -12.82
N THR A 70 -18.74 3.05 -12.42
CA THR A 70 -18.56 1.92 -13.37
C THR A 70 -19.86 1.47 -14.03
N ASP A 71 -21.01 1.66 -13.38
CA ASP A 71 -22.30 1.14 -13.85
C ASP A 71 -22.82 1.92 -15.07
N TYR A 72 -22.32 3.14 -15.28
CA TYR A 72 -22.72 4.02 -16.39
C TYR A 72 -21.84 3.88 -17.64
N LEU A 73 -20.73 3.12 -17.55
CA LEU A 73 -19.80 2.95 -18.66
C LEU A 73 -20.01 1.58 -19.33
N PRO A 74 -20.29 1.55 -20.65
CA PRO A 74 -20.28 0.31 -21.43
C PRO A 74 -18.94 -0.43 -21.33
N ALA A 75 -18.94 -1.75 -21.43
CA ALA A 75 -17.76 -2.59 -21.21
C ALA A 75 -16.59 -2.30 -22.18
N ASP A 76 -16.90 -1.91 -23.42
CA ASP A 76 -15.93 -1.50 -24.42
C ASP A 76 -15.22 -0.20 -24.03
N LEU A 77 -15.96 0.77 -23.48
CA LEU A 77 -15.38 2.01 -22.95
C LEU A 77 -14.58 1.77 -21.66
N GLN A 78 -15.04 0.88 -20.77
CA GLN A 78 -14.24 0.50 -19.59
C GLN A 78 -12.88 -0.07 -20.01
N SER A 79 -12.86 -0.96 -21.00
CA SER A 79 -11.63 -1.55 -21.53
C SER A 79 -10.72 -0.50 -22.17
N ALA A 80 -11.27 0.42 -22.94
CA ALA A 80 -10.51 1.51 -23.56
C ALA A 80 -9.87 2.42 -22.49
N VAL A 81 -10.61 2.80 -21.44
CA VAL A 81 -10.10 3.64 -20.35
C VAL A 81 -8.94 2.96 -19.62
N VAL A 82 -9.05 1.66 -19.33
CA VAL A 82 -7.96 0.90 -18.69
C VAL A 82 -6.72 0.85 -19.59
N VAL A 83 -6.88 0.54 -20.89
CA VAL A 83 -5.76 0.46 -21.84
C VAL A 83 -5.07 1.81 -21.98
N ASP A 84 -5.82 2.90 -22.08
CA ASP A 84 -5.24 4.24 -22.20
C ASP A 84 -4.52 4.67 -20.91
N TYR A 85 -5.06 4.32 -19.74
CA TYR A 85 -4.36 4.52 -18.47
C TYR A 85 -3.02 3.78 -18.42
N ILE A 86 -2.99 2.52 -18.83
CA ILE A 86 -1.75 1.72 -18.88
C ILE A 86 -0.72 2.36 -19.83
N ARG A 87 -1.15 2.93 -20.96
CA ARG A 87 -0.26 3.66 -21.88
C ARG A 87 0.30 4.94 -21.23
N ILE A 88 -0.53 5.66 -20.47
CA ILE A 88 -0.09 6.85 -19.72
C ILE A 88 0.97 6.46 -18.69
N VAL A 89 0.75 5.39 -17.92
CA VAL A 89 1.73 4.89 -16.93
C VAL A 89 3.03 4.47 -17.63
N ALA A 90 2.96 3.79 -18.77
CA ALA A 90 4.14 3.43 -19.56
C ALA A 90 4.93 4.66 -20.05
N ARG A 91 4.23 5.73 -20.44
CA ARG A 91 4.89 6.98 -20.83
C ARG A 91 5.58 7.65 -19.65
N ILE A 92 4.93 7.71 -18.49
CA ILE A 92 5.52 8.23 -17.25
C ILE A 92 6.79 7.45 -16.87
N GLN A 93 6.75 6.13 -16.91
CA GLN A 93 7.91 5.29 -16.61
C GLN A 93 9.07 5.56 -17.57
N ARG A 94 8.78 5.74 -18.88
CA ARG A 94 9.77 6.08 -19.88
C ARG A 94 10.37 7.47 -19.65
N LEU A 95 9.54 8.47 -19.35
CA LEU A 95 10.00 9.82 -19.04
C LEU A 95 10.92 9.85 -17.82
N ASN A 96 10.57 9.14 -16.75
CA ASN A 96 11.42 9.01 -15.57
C ASN A 96 12.78 8.37 -15.90
N TYR A 97 12.77 7.34 -16.76
CA TYR A 97 14.00 6.70 -17.22
C TYR A 97 14.86 7.66 -18.06
N GLU A 98 14.26 8.37 -19.03
CA GLU A 98 14.96 9.35 -19.90
C GLU A 98 15.54 10.49 -19.06
N ILE A 99 14.80 11.01 -18.09
CA ILE A 99 15.29 12.02 -17.13
C ILE A 99 16.44 11.45 -16.31
N GLY A 100 16.31 10.22 -15.80
CA GLY A 100 17.38 9.55 -15.05
C GLY A 100 18.68 9.41 -15.83
N LEU A 101 18.60 9.12 -17.14
CA LEU A 101 19.79 9.08 -18.00
C LEU A 101 20.48 10.44 -18.08
N ILE A 102 19.73 11.54 -18.22
CA ILE A 102 20.26 12.90 -18.27
C ILE A 102 20.99 13.25 -16.96
N PHE A 103 20.43 12.88 -15.81
CA PHE A 103 21.04 13.14 -14.50
C PHE A 103 22.24 12.24 -14.20
N SER A 104 22.33 11.09 -14.86
CA SER A 104 23.43 10.13 -14.71
C SER A 104 24.60 10.40 -15.67
N ASP A 105 24.44 11.28 -16.64
CA ASP A 105 25.47 11.58 -17.64
C ASP A 105 26.43 12.67 -17.12
N PRO A 106 27.71 12.33 -16.86
CA PRO A 106 28.69 13.29 -16.36
C PRO A 106 29.09 14.38 -17.38
N GLU A 107 28.74 14.22 -18.67
CA GLU A 107 29.03 15.22 -19.71
C GLU A 107 27.98 16.34 -19.76
N ILE A 108 26.85 16.19 -19.06
CA ILE A 108 25.78 17.18 -18.99
C ILE A 108 26.04 18.15 -17.83
N GLU A 109 26.47 19.37 -18.15
CA GLU A 109 26.76 20.40 -17.14
C GLU A 109 25.52 20.86 -16.35
N ASP A 110 24.36 20.96 -17.01
CA ASP A 110 23.08 21.36 -16.38
C ASP A 110 21.95 20.36 -16.69
N PRO A 111 21.87 19.26 -15.92
CA PRO A 111 20.80 18.27 -16.07
C PRO A 111 19.40 18.84 -15.86
N GLN A 112 19.27 19.90 -15.04
CA GLN A 112 18.00 20.55 -14.78
C GLN A 112 17.45 21.25 -16.03
N ALA A 113 18.29 22.00 -16.71
CA ALA A 113 17.92 22.65 -17.96
C ALA A 113 17.73 21.63 -19.09
N ALA A 114 18.61 20.64 -19.21
CA ALA A 114 18.55 19.60 -20.24
C ALA A 114 17.28 18.73 -20.14
N SER A 115 16.74 18.51 -18.93
CA SER A 115 15.53 17.69 -18.71
C SER A 115 14.23 18.51 -18.61
N ALA A 116 14.25 19.84 -18.79
CA ALA A 116 13.12 20.70 -18.51
C ALA A 116 11.84 20.32 -19.28
N GLU A 117 11.96 20.04 -20.58
CA GLU A 117 10.82 19.64 -21.44
C GLU A 117 10.25 18.28 -21.00
N LEU A 118 11.13 17.31 -20.74
CA LEU A 118 10.70 15.96 -20.26
C LEU A 118 9.99 16.05 -18.91
N ARG A 119 10.46 16.89 -18.00
CA ARG A 119 9.80 17.10 -16.70
C ARG A 119 8.45 17.78 -16.84
N GLN A 120 8.30 18.75 -17.76
CA GLN A 120 7.02 19.35 -18.06
C GLN A 120 6.03 18.32 -18.63
N GLU A 121 6.49 17.47 -19.55
CA GLU A 121 5.67 16.38 -20.09
C GLU A 121 5.29 15.37 -18.99
N LEU A 122 6.23 15.00 -18.11
CA LEU A 122 6.00 14.11 -16.98
C LEU A 122 4.91 14.66 -16.03
N GLU A 123 4.93 15.96 -15.74
CA GLU A 123 3.93 16.61 -14.91
C GLU A 123 2.53 16.53 -15.55
N GLN A 124 2.41 16.80 -16.85
CA GLN A 124 1.15 16.70 -17.59
C GLN A 124 0.58 15.28 -17.55
N PHE A 125 1.40 14.26 -17.87
CA PHE A 125 0.95 12.87 -17.82
C PHE A 125 0.60 12.43 -16.39
N SER A 126 1.33 12.91 -15.39
CA SER A 126 1.07 12.61 -13.98
C SER A 126 -0.27 13.17 -13.51
N GLU A 127 -0.62 14.39 -13.96
CA GLU A 127 -1.93 14.99 -13.68
C GLU A 127 -3.07 14.21 -14.34
N VAL A 128 -2.92 13.84 -15.62
CA VAL A 128 -3.93 13.04 -16.34
C VAL A 128 -4.09 11.67 -15.66
N ARG A 129 -2.99 11.00 -15.30
CA ARG A 129 -3.00 9.75 -14.53
C ARG A 129 -3.76 9.90 -13.22
N GLY A 130 -3.44 10.95 -12.43
CA GLY A 130 -4.09 11.19 -11.13
C GLY A 130 -5.61 11.34 -11.25
N ARG A 131 -6.08 12.00 -12.29
CA ARG A 131 -7.53 12.16 -12.57
C ARG A 131 -8.19 10.86 -13.04
N ALA A 132 -7.48 10.03 -13.80
CA ALA A 132 -8.01 8.77 -14.34
C ALA A 132 -7.94 7.60 -13.34
N ALA A 133 -6.96 7.60 -12.43
CA ALA A 133 -6.71 6.50 -11.50
C ALA A 133 -7.94 6.04 -10.72
N PRO A 134 -8.76 6.91 -10.11
CA PRO A 134 -9.93 6.48 -9.35
C PRO A 134 -10.94 5.67 -10.18
N LEU A 135 -11.15 6.06 -11.44
CA LEU A 135 -12.06 5.35 -12.34
C LEU A 135 -11.49 4.00 -12.76
N VAL A 136 -10.21 3.95 -13.13
CA VAL A 136 -9.53 2.71 -13.52
C VAL A 136 -9.49 1.71 -12.37
N GLU A 137 -9.18 2.17 -11.16
CA GLU A 137 -9.23 1.35 -9.96
C GLU A 137 -10.63 0.77 -9.74
N ALA A 138 -11.68 1.57 -9.87
CA ALA A 138 -13.06 1.10 -9.71
C ALA A 138 -13.44 0.05 -10.77
N ILE A 139 -13.03 0.25 -12.04
CA ILE A 139 -13.26 -0.72 -13.13
C ILE A 139 -12.58 -2.05 -12.80
N LEU A 140 -11.29 -2.04 -12.48
CA LEU A 140 -10.53 -3.27 -12.21
C LEU A 140 -11.03 -3.96 -10.93
N GLN A 141 -11.37 -3.23 -9.88
CA GLN A 141 -11.98 -3.78 -8.66
C GLN A 141 -13.28 -4.51 -8.98
N ASN A 142 -14.14 -3.92 -9.79
CA ASN A 142 -15.41 -4.53 -10.17
C ASN A 142 -15.21 -5.82 -10.99
N GLN A 143 -14.29 -5.80 -11.96
CA GLN A 143 -13.95 -6.98 -12.76
C GLN A 143 -13.36 -8.09 -11.90
N LEU A 144 -12.41 -7.80 -11.01
CA LEU A 144 -11.82 -8.80 -10.12
C LEU A 144 -12.81 -9.34 -9.09
N ASN A 145 -13.71 -8.52 -8.55
CA ASN A 145 -14.80 -8.99 -7.70
C ASN A 145 -15.74 -9.96 -8.44
N THR A 146 -16.05 -9.66 -9.71
CA THR A 146 -16.87 -10.53 -10.55
C THR A 146 -16.20 -11.88 -10.79
N ILE A 147 -14.92 -11.87 -11.19
CA ILE A 147 -14.14 -13.09 -11.40
C ILE A 147 -14.04 -13.91 -10.10
N ALA A 148 -13.73 -13.28 -8.98
CA ALA A 148 -13.66 -13.95 -7.69
C ALA A 148 -15.00 -14.58 -7.29
N ALA A 149 -16.13 -13.93 -7.60
CA ALA A 149 -17.45 -14.47 -7.39
C ALA A 149 -17.74 -15.70 -8.28
N GLU A 150 -17.37 -15.65 -9.55
CA GLU A 150 -17.48 -16.77 -10.50
C GLU A 150 -16.62 -17.97 -10.10
N MET A 151 -15.47 -17.72 -9.47
CA MET A 151 -14.61 -18.76 -8.88
C MET A 151 -15.16 -19.36 -7.58
N GLY A 152 -16.32 -18.92 -7.10
CA GLY A 152 -16.95 -19.43 -5.88
C GLY A 152 -16.38 -18.83 -4.59
N LEU A 153 -15.61 -17.74 -4.66
CA LEU A 153 -15.07 -17.05 -3.50
C LEU A 153 -16.05 -16.04 -2.87
N ALA A 154 -17.22 -15.85 -3.50
CA ALA A 154 -18.28 -15.01 -2.97
C ALA A 154 -19.12 -15.72 -1.90
N ARG A 155 -19.57 -14.95 -0.90
CA ARG A 155 -20.59 -15.35 0.07
C ARG A 155 -21.75 -14.35 0.00
N LEU A 156 -23.00 -14.84 -0.05
CA LEU A 156 -24.18 -13.98 -0.17
C LEU A 156 -24.13 -13.05 -1.41
N GLY A 157 -23.51 -13.50 -2.49
CA GLY A 157 -23.40 -12.74 -3.74
C GLY A 157 -22.26 -11.70 -3.79
N GLN A 158 -21.42 -11.62 -2.75
CA GLN A 158 -20.30 -10.67 -2.68
C GLN A 158 -19.04 -11.35 -2.17
N THR A 159 -17.88 -10.89 -2.61
CA THR A 159 -16.60 -11.24 -2.02
C THR A 159 -16.47 -10.59 -0.65
N LEU A 160 -15.89 -11.31 0.33
CA LEU A 160 -15.67 -10.83 1.69
C LEU A 160 -14.22 -11.08 2.12
N PRO A 161 -13.45 -10.01 2.30
CA PRO A 161 -13.76 -8.61 2.00
C PRO A 161 -13.87 -8.36 0.48
N PRO A 162 -14.54 -7.29 0.02
CA PRO A 162 -14.51 -6.92 -1.39
C PRO A 162 -13.08 -6.67 -1.89
N VAL A 163 -12.80 -6.93 -3.18
CA VAL A 163 -11.52 -6.54 -3.77
C VAL A 163 -11.47 -5.02 -3.85
N LEU A 164 -10.63 -4.40 -3.04
CA LEU A 164 -10.33 -2.97 -3.08
C LEU A 164 -8.81 -2.78 -3.11
N TYR A 165 -8.32 -1.96 -4.03
CA TYR A 165 -6.90 -1.62 -4.10
C TYR A 165 -6.70 -0.15 -4.39
N HIS A 166 -5.56 0.38 -4.01
CA HIS A 166 -5.12 1.73 -4.34
C HIS A 166 -3.72 1.67 -4.94
N SER A 167 -3.58 2.26 -6.14
CA SER A 167 -2.30 2.33 -6.85
C SER A 167 -1.52 3.54 -6.35
N THR A 168 -0.39 3.28 -5.70
CA THR A 168 0.41 4.29 -5.01
C THR A 168 1.90 4.00 -5.12
N GLU A 169 2.72 4.92 -4.66
CA GLU A 169 4.12 4.65 -4.35
C GLU A 169 4.18 3.74 -3.12
N LEU A 170 5.00 2.69 -3.21
CA LEU A 170 5.09 1.69 -2.16
C LEU A 170 6.22 2.01 -1.19
N PRO A 171 6.06 1.65 0.09
CA PRO A 171 7.17 1.60 1.02
C PRO A 171 8.20 0.55 0.60
N GLN A 172 9.39 0.62 1.18
CA GLN A 172 10.41 -0.40 1.07
C GLN A 172 10.40 -1.29 2.31
N ALA A 173 10.73 -2.55 2.16
CA ALA A 173 10.78 -3.48 3.27
C ALA A 173 12.22 -3.65 3.75
N LEU A 174 12.50 -3.28 5.01
CA LEU A 174 13.71 -3.66 5.71
C LEU A 174 13.52 -5.06 6.29
N VAL A 175 14.19 -6.02 5.71
CA VAL A 175 14.21 -7.43 6.15
C VAL A 175 15.40 -7.63 7.08
N ILE A 176 15.17 -8.30 8.21
CA ILE A 176 16.19 -8.56 9.23
C ILE A 176 16.26 -10.07 9.44
N SER A 177 17.45 -10.61 9.34
CA SER A 177 17.73 -12.05 9.42
C SER A 177 18.96 -12.32 10.29
N PRO A 178 18.98 -13.39 11.10
CA PRO A 178 20.22 -13.85 11.72
C PRO A 178 21.28 -14.13 10.66
N ARG A 179 22.56 -13.93 11.00
CA ARG A 179 23.67 -14.11 10.04
C ARG A 179 23.95 -15.57 9.71
N ASP A 180 23.55 -16.50 10.57
CA ASP A 180 23.85 -17.93 10.47
C ASP A 180 22.70 -18.78 9.92
N VAL A 181 21.49 -18.20 9.78
CA VAL A 181 20.28 -18.90 9.35
C VAL A 181 19.50 -18.05 8.36
N ILE A 182 19.04 -18.66 7.26
CA ILE A 182 18.12 -18.00 6.33
C ILE A 182 16.71 -18.01 6.96
N ARG A 183 16.43 -16.98 7.77
CA ARG A 183 15.14 -16.78 8.42
C ARG A 183 14.85 -15.30 8.56
N GLN A 184 13.67 -14.88 8.22
CA GLN A 184 13.23 -13.51 8.49
C GLN A 184 12.74 -13.43 9.94
N ASP A 185 13.44 -12.67 10.78
CA ASP A 185 13.06 -12.47 12.19
C ASP A 185 12.21 -11.21 12.37
N ALA A 186 12.41 -10.19 11.51
CA ALA A 186 11.59 -9.00 11.52
C ALA A 186 11.49 -8.39 10.11
N ASN A 187 10.43 -7.60 9.91
CA ASN A 187 10.18 -6.81 8.70
C ASN A 187 9.58 -5.46 9.11
N ILE A 188 10.23 -4.38 8.69
CA ILE A 188 9.77 -3.01 8.95
C ILE A 188 9.59 -2.31 7.61
N LEU A 189 8.42 -1.70 7.39
CA LEU A 189 8.20 -0.90 6.19
C LEU A 189 8.69 0.53 6.40
N LEU A 190 9.52 0.97 5.47
CA LEU A 190 10.15 2.29 5.46
C LEU A 190 9.58 3.14 4.33
N VAL A 191 9.61 4.45 4.49
CA VAL A 191 9.42 5.36 3.35
C VAL A 191 10.46 5.07 2.27
N PRO A 192 10.20 5.39 0.99
CA PRO A 192 11.19 5.18 -0.06
C PRO A 192 12.52 5.90 0.23
N LEU A 193 13.60 5.14 0.25
CA LEU A 193 14.96 5.61 0.50
C LEU A 193 15.80 5.54 -0.79
N THR A 194 16.75 6.44 -0.93
CA THR A 194 17.79 6.34 -1.97
C THR A 194 18.77 5.20 -1.64
N VAL A 195 19.47 4.71 -2.64
CA VAL A 195 20.46 3.62 -2.46
C VAL A 195 21.50 3.96 -1.38
N ASP A 196 22.01 5.20 -1.37
CA ASP A 196 22.98 5.64 -0.36
C ASP A 196 22.39 5.63 1.06
N GLN A 197 21.10 6.01 1.20
CA GLN A 197 20.40 5.95 2.48
C GLN A 197 20.15 4.51 2.92
N GLN A 198 19.81 3.60 1.97
CA GLN A 198 19.63 2.17 2.26
C GLN A 198 20.92 1.57 2.80
N VAL A 199 22.03 1.73 2.07
CA VAL A 199 23.35 1.22 2.49
C VAL A 199 23.77 1.79 3.84
N ALA A 200 23.61 3.11 4.05
CA ALA A 200 23.98 3.72 5.33
C ALA A 200 23.16 3.19 6.50
N LEU A 201 21.84 2.92 6.30
CA LEU A 201 20.97 2.38 7.33
C LEU A 201 21.30 0.90 7.62
N GLU A 202 21.52 0.09 6.57
CA GLU A 202 21.93 -1.31 6.68
C GLU A 202 23.25 -1.42 7.45
N ASP A 203 24.28 -0.70 7.05
CA ASP A 203 25.58 -0.67 7.73
C ASP A 203 25.46 -0.26 9.20
N GLN A 204 24.64 0.75 9.50
CA GLN A 204 24.44 1.25 10.86
C GLN A 204 23.79 0.20 11.78
N ILE A 205 22.78 -0.53 11.28
CA ILE A 205 22.10 -1.59 12.02
C ILE A 205 23.05 -2.77 12.21
N GLU A 206 23.71 -3.22 11.14
CA GLU A 206 24.62 -4.38 11.15
C GLU A 206 25.87 -4.17 12.02
N ALA A 207 26.32 -2.93 12.19
CA ALA A 207 27.43 -2.60 13.07
C ALA A 207 27.07 -2.71 14.57
N GLN A 208 25.79 -2.58 14.94
CA GLN A 208 25.34 -2.55 16.32
C GLN A 208 24.56 -3.81 16.74
N LEU A 209 23.95 -4.49 15.77
CA LEU A 209 23.19 -5.71 16.00
C LEU A 209 23.84 -6.87 15.22
N ASP A 210 23.87 -8.05 15.80
CA ASP A 210 24.42 -9.26 15.14
C ASP A 210 23.38 -9.89 14.18
N TYR A 211 22.91 -9.07 13.23
CA TYR A 211 21.95 -9.44 12.19
C TYR A 211 22.44 -9.00 10.82
N ALA A 212 21.97 -9.67 9.78
CA ALA A 212 22.04 -9.22 8.42
C ALA A 212 20.76 -8.45 8.08
N THR A 213 20.90 -7.36 7.33
CA THR A 213 19.79 -6.50 6.90
C THR A 213 19.76 -6.35 5.39
N LEU A 214 18.56 -6.18 4.83
CA LEU A 214 18.37 -5.93 3.41
C LEU A 214 17.12 -5.09 3.20
N ILE A 215 17.27 -3.95 2.53
CA ILE A 215 16.15 -3.11 2.12
C ILE A 215 15.76 -3.46 0.69
N VAL A 216 14.51 -3.88 0.49
CA VAL A 216 13.99 -4.33 -0.80
C VAL A 216 12.76 -3.56 -1.23
N ASN A 217 12.61 -3.40 -2.53
CA ASN A 217 11.36 -2.92 -3.11
C ASN A 217 10.33 -4.06 -3.10
N ILE A 218 9.10 -3.73 -2.79
CA ILE A 218 7.97 -4.66 -2.75
C ILE A 218 6.97 -4.35 -3.86
N GLY A 219 6.17 -5.32 -4.26
CA GLY A 219 5.15 -5.16 -5.33
C GLY A 219 3.78 -4.73 -4.83
N GLY A 220 3.48 -5.01 -3.56
CA GLY A 220 2.22 -4.69 -2.90
C GLY A 220 2.29 -4.87 -1.39
N VAL A 221 1.24 -4.48 -0.69
CA VAL A 221 1.05 -4.70 0.74
C VAL A 221 -0.40 -5.11 0.98
N GLY A 222 -0.58 -6.22 1.71
CA GLY A 222 -1.88 -6.78 2.07
C GLY A 222 -2.69 -5.96 3.08
N MET A 223 -2.67 -4.64 2.95
CA MET A 223 -3.56 -3.73 3.70
C MET A 223 -4.97 -3.72 3.11
N TYR A 224 -5.88 -3.00 3.73
CA TYR A 224 -7.23 -2.81 3.21
C TYR A 224 -7.63 -1.33 3.20
N PRO A 225 -7.81 -0.71 2.01
CA PRO A 225 -7.61 -1.29 0.67
C PRO A 225 -6.16 -1.74 0.43
N THR A 226 -5.97 -2.69 -0.47
CA THR A 226 -4.65 -3.22 -0.84
C THR A 226 -3.78 -2.13 -1.47
N MET A 227 -2.53 -1.99 -1.04
CA MET A 227 -1.53 -1.15 -1.73
C MET A 227 -0.94 -1.91 -2.91
N VAL A 228 -0.85 -1.26 -4.06
CA VAL A 228 -0.25 -1.86 -5.25
C VAL A 228 0.63 -0.84 -5.97
N MET A 229 1.80 -1.29 -6.39
CA MET A 229 2.72 -0.46 -7.17
C MET A 229 2.12 -0.06 -8.52
N GLN A 230 2.39 1.16 -8.94
CA GLN A 230 2.01 1.63 -10.27
C GLN A 230 2.82 0.88 -11.34
N THR A 231 2.11 0.25 -12.27
CA THR A 231 2.71 -0.54 -13.33
C THR A 231 1.98 -0.35 -14.65
N SER A 232 2.73 -0.45 -15.75
CA SER A 232 2.21 -0.52 -17.11
C SER A 232 1.91 -1.95 -17.58
N ASN A 233 2.11 -2.96 -16.72
CA ASN A 233 1.80 -4.35 -17.02
C ASN A 233 0.46 -4.75 -16.36
N LEU A 234 -0.59 -4.79 -17.16
CA LEU A 234 -1.95 -5.10 -16.68
C LEU A 234 -2.06 -6.51 -16.07
N ASN A 235 -1.38 -7.50 -16.63
CA ASN A 235 -1.44 -8.86 -16.10
C ASN A 235 -0.80 -8.92 -14.71
N TRP A 236 0.38 -8.34 -14.58
CA TRP A 236 1.07 -8.23 -13.28
C TRP A 236 0.22 -7.45 -12.26
N LEU A 237 -0.42 -6.34 -12.69
CA LEU A 237 -1.30 -5.56 -11.84
C LEU A 237 -2.45 -6.40 -11.27
N ALA A 238 -3.14 -7.14 -12.13
CA ALA A 238 -4.24 -8.00 -11.73
C ALA A 238 -3.78 -9.13 -10.80
N GLU A 239 -2.63 -9.73 -11.07
CA GLU A 239 -2.02 -10.78 -10.26
C GLU A 239 -1.67 -10.27 -8.86
N VAL A 240 -1.01 -9.12 -8.74
CA VAL A 240 -0.66 -8.54 -7.45
C VAL A 240 -1.89 -8.12 -6.65
N ILE A 241 -2.89 -7.49 -7.29
CA ILE A 241 -4.15 -7.15 -6.60
C ILE A 241 -4.79 -8.42 -6.02
N ALA A 242 -4.86 -9.50 -6.80
CA ALA A 242 -5.46 -10.76 -6.35
C ALA A 242 -4.63 -11.41 -5.23
N HIS A 243 -3.30 -11.37 -5.32
CA HIS A 243 -2.38 -11.89 -4.32
C HIS A 243 -2.55 -11.17 -2.97
N GLU A 244 -2.45 -9.85 -2.97
CA GLU A 244 -2.57 -9.05 -1.76
C GLU A 244 -3.99 -9.09 -1.17
N TRP A 245 -5.02 -9.17 -2.03
CA TRP A 245 -6.39 -9.41 -1.57
C TRP A 245 -6.54 -10.77 -0.88
N ALA A 246 -5.83 -11.80 -1.36
CA ALA A 246 -5.85 -13.11 -0.73
C ALA A 246 -5.34 -13.06 0.72
N HIS A 247 -4.34 -12.23 1.04
CA HIS A 247 -3.92 -11.98 2.43
C HIS A 247 -5.08 -11.46 3.29
N ASN A 248 -5.86 -10.50 2.77
CA ASN A 248 -7.04 -9.97 3.48
C ASN A 248 -8.12 -11.04 3.70
N VAL A 249 -8.36 -11.91 2.71
CA VAL A 249 -9.31 -13.03 2.82
C VAL A 249 -8.85 -14.05 3.88
N LEU A 250 -7.56 -14.38 3.86
CA LEU A 250 -6.98 -15.36 4.79
C LEU A 250 -6.98 -14.84 6.23
N THR A 251 -6.67 -13.58 6.46
CA THR A 251 -6.71 -12.95 7.79
C THR A 251 -8.07 -13.07 8.46
N LEU A 252 -9.16 -13.07 7.69
CA LEU A 252 -10.52 -13.24 8.19
C LEU A 252 -10.96 -14.73 8.32
N ARG A 253 -10.04 -15.69 8.17
CA ARG A 253 -10.33 -17.13 8.18
C ARG A 253 -9.38 -17.87 9.14
N PRO A 254 -9.76 -19.07 9.61
CA PRO A 254 -8.93 -19.87 10.51
C PRO A 254 -7.51 -20.16 9.96
N LEU A 255 -7.35 -20.26 8.64
CA LEU A 255 -6.05 -20.45 7.99
C LEU A 255 -5.12 -19.25 8.15
N GLY A 256 -5.64 -18.03 8.23
CA GLY A 256 -4.83 -16.82 8.43
C GLY A 256 -4.40 -16.61 9.89
N ALA A 257 -5.04 -17.29 10.84
CA ALA A 257 -4.64 -17.25 12.24
C ALA A 257 -3.40 -18.15 12.55
N SER A 258 -2.94 -18.91 11.56
CA SER A 258 -1.78 -19.81 11.66
C SER A 258 -0.56 -19.35 10.83
N TYR A 259 -0.66 -18.17 10.24
CA TYR A 259 0.45 -17.48 9.53
C TYR A 259 0.98 -16.31 10.41
#